data_f240f978556ffac61b50785bc877024f
#
_entry.id   f240f978556ffac61b50785bc877024f
#
_cell.length_a   1.000
_cell.length_b   1.000
_cell.length_c   1.000
_cell.angle_alpha   90.00
_cell.angle_beta   90.00
_cell.angle_gamma   90.00
#
_symmetry.space_group_name_H-M   'P 1'
#
loop_
_entity.id
_entity.type
_entity.pdbx_description
1 polymer ?
#
loop_
_entity_poly.entity_id
_entity_poly.type
_entity_poly.pdbx_seq_one_letter_code
_entity_poly.pdbx_strand_id
1 'polypeptide(L)'
;GVKYEHRTSRAGDPHVHSHVLLANKQLCRDGRVRSLDGVSLYHEARAAGMVYQATVREILSQKLGVEFGDVVNGCAEIVGLDDPELIASYSTRAREIDQWQADNGLETRAAYERIAQKITRRTKDTDTPLEELETEWARAEHGAQVREFVAGLVPNNEAPARAVGEDFLPKPSQILSAVVAERSTFTRADVAEKAAELIRPGAVSPEDMTVTVEGLVDAALGTRGTWSVTPEKSRELDNTQREGSQKYTTVEVVDEVERGVDMATARVERGVTAESIQPVEGELSPAQADAMRAVVGSDYLASVVVAPAGAGKTSSLKAAHKAWNQAGKHVVGLAPTGKAADVMVGENVADESMTIARAFVGTDELTPEHTAAKLGWNRDTVVVVDEAGMVSNPDTIRVLETATAAGARVVFVGDPEQYSAVKARSGMLATLSHELPDAVELREVFRQRDAGEREASKWLRGGEEADVSRAAEWYMRHERLHAGSVTAMMDDALAGWREDTAAGKQS
;
A
#
# COMPACT_ATOMS: atom_id res chain seq x y z
N GLY A 1 -10.63 -31.35 -7.38
CA GLY A 1 -11.38 -30.12 -7.62
C GLY A 1 -12.39 -30.28 -8.75
N VAL A 2 -13.36 -29.40 -8.81
CA VAL A 2 -14.34 -29.34 -9.91
C VAL A 2 -14.21 -27.97 -10.56
N LYS A 3 -14.13 -27.94 -11.90
CA LYS A 3 -14.00 -26.71 -12.70
C LYS A 3 -15.35 -26.42 -13.39
N TYR A 4 -15.80 -25.18 -13.29
CA TYR A 4 -16.94 -24.64 -14.03
C TYR A 4 -16.49 -23.47 -14.88
N GLU A 5 -16.85 -23.46 -16.15
CA GLU A 5 -16.56 -22.37 -17.07
C GLU A 5 -17.77 -21.44 -17.17
N HIS A 6 -17.51 -20.15 -17.01
CA HIS A 6 -18.50 -19.11 -17.20
C HIS A 6 -18.01 -18.15 -18.28
N ARG A 7 -18.96 -17.57 -19.03
CA ARG A 7 -18.66 -16.66 -20.14
C ARG A 7 -19.13 -15.24 -19.91
N THR A 8 -19.90 -15.00 -18.84
CA THR A 8 -20.52 -13.70 -18.55
C THR A 8 -20.27 -13.25 -17.13
N SER A 9 -20.23 -11.93 -16.96
CA SER A 9 -20.40 -11.31 -15.66
C SER A 9 -21.82 -11.45 -15.15
N ARG A 10 -22.11 -11.04 -13.91
CA ARG A 10 -23.49 -10.99 -13.39
C ARG A 10 -24.36 -9.94 -14.06
N ALA A 11 -23.74 -8.95 -14.69
CA ALA A 11 -24.40 -7.89 -15.42
C ALA A 11 -24.63 -8.22 -16.90
N GLY A 12 -24.22 -9.42 -17.34
CA GLY A 12 -24.34 -9.86 -18.74
C GLY A 12 -23.16 -9.46 -19.62
N ASP A 13 -22.14 -8.77 -19.10
CA ASP A 13 -20.96 -8.41 -19.90
C ASP A 13 -20.15 -9.66 -20.31
N PRO A 14 -19.42 -9.63 -21.44
CA PRO A 14 -18.51 -10.71 -21.83
C PRO A 14 -17.38 -10.86 -20.80
N HIS A 15 -17.36 -11.97 -20.09
CA HIS A 15 -16.37 -12.26 -19.06
C HIS A 15 -16.08 -13.75 -18.97
N VAL A 16 -15.12 -14.21 -19.76
CA VAL A 16 -14.71 -15.63 -19.76
C VAL A 16 -13.86 -15.90 -18.51
N HIS A 17 -14.36 -16.78 -17.65
CA HIS A 17 -13.65 -17.15 -16.41
C HIS A 17 -14.02 -18.54 -15.94
N SER A 18 -13.17 -19.14 -15.11
CA SER A 18 -13.38 -20.46 -14.52
C SER A 18 -13.51 -20.38 -13.01
N HIS A 19 -14.51 -21.04 -12.46
CA HIS A 19 -14.60 -21.33 -11.04
C HIS A 19 -13.99 -22.69 -10.76
N VAL A 20 -13.00 -22.74 -9.85
CA VAL A 20 -12.40 -23.99 -9.40
C VAL A 20 -12.81 -24.23 -7.94
N LEU A 21 -13.57 -25.27 -7.69
CA LEU A 21 -13.95 -25.69 -6.35
C LEU A 21 -12.96 -26.72 -5.84
N LEU A 22 -12.25 -26.39 -4.76
CA LEU A 22 -11.37 -27.31 -4.06
C LEU A 22 -12.09 -27.84 -2.81
N ALA A 23 -12.03 -29.15 -2.58
CA ALA A 23 -12.50 -29.71 -1.32
C ALA A 23 -11.63 -29.18 -0.17
N ASN A 24 -12.25 -28.61 0.86
CA ASN A 24 -11.53 -28.18 2.06
C ASN A 24 -11.14 -29.38 2.94
N LYS A 25 -10.51 -30.39 2.32
CA LYS A 25 -10.06 -31.62 2.99
C LYS A 25 -8.80 -32.15 2.31
N GLN A 26 -7.87 -32.63 3.13
CA GLN A 26 -6.66 -33.33 2.69
C GLN A 26 -6.45 -34.61 3.48
N LEU A 27 -5.95 -35.65 2.85
CA LEU A 27 -5.47 -36.84 3.50
C LEU A 27 -4.02 -36.61 3.95
N CYS A 28 -3.79 -36.60 5.26
CA CYS A 28 -2.46 -36.39 5.83
C CYS A 28 -1.66 -37.68 5.83
N ARG A 29 -0.32 -37.57 5.98
CA ARG A 29 0.60 -38.72 6.04
C ARG A 29 0.29 -39.72 7.16
N ASP A 30 -0.37 -39.27 8.22
CA ASP A 30 -0.84 -40.10 9.34
C ASP A 30 -2.17 -40.82 9.05
N GLY A 31 -2.68 -40.76 7.82
CA GLY A 31 -3.94 -41.38 7.39
C GLY A 31 -5.20 -40.64 7.84
N ARG A 32 -5.09 -39.51 8.51
CA ARG A 32 -6.25 -38.70 8.95
C ARG A 32 -6.63 -37.67 7.89
N VAL A 33 -7.93 -37.39 7.78
CA VAL A 33 -8.45 -36.31 6.95
C VAL A 33 -8.56 -35.04 7.79
N ARG A 34 -7.93 -33.96 7.33
CA ARG A 34 -7.97 -32.62 7.96
C ARG A 34 -8.43 -31.56 6.95
N SER A 35 -8.80 -30.38 7.45
CA SER A 35 -9.05 -29.21 6.60
C SER A 35 -7.73 -28.69 6.00
N LEU A 36 -7.82 -28.11 4.83
CA LEU A 36 -6.73 -27.33 4.26
C LEU A 36 -6.51 -26.05 5.06
N ASP A 37 -5.27 -25.59 5.18
CA ASP A 37 -4.99 -24.23 5.65
C ASP A 37 -5.31 -23.23 4.53
N GLY A 38 -6.48 -22.58 4.65
CA GLY A 38 -6.93 -21.59 3.67
C GLY A 38 -6.03 -20.34 3.62
N VAL A 39 -5.28 -20.04 4.68
CA VAL A 39 -4.43 -18.85 4.71
C VAL A 39 -3.27 -18.99 3.73
N SER A 40 -2.64 -20.15 3.63
CA SER A 40 -1.58 -20.40 2.63
C SER A 40 -2.09 -20.22 1.20
N LEU A 41 -3.33 -20.67 0.91
CA LEU A 41 -3.95 -20.45 -0.40
C LEU A 41 -4.18 -18.96 -0.72
N TYR A 42 -4.53 -18.15 0.29
CA TYR A 42 -4.68 -16.69 0.11
C TYR A 42 -3.33 -16.01 -0.14
N HIS A 43 -2.27 -16.46 0.50
CA HIS A 43 -0.92 -15.91 0.27
C HIS A 43 -0.43 -16.16 -1.16
N GLU A 44 -0.74 -17.33 -1.72
CA GLU A 44 -0.33 -17.72 -3.07
C GLU A 44 -1.28 -17.23 -4.17
N ALA A 45 -2.48 -16.72 -3.82
CA ALA A 45 -3.53 -16.43 -4.79
C ALA A 45 -3.10 -15.37 -5.84
N ARG A 46 -2.32 -14.36 -5.45
CA ARG A 46 -1.87 -13.31 -6.38
C ARG A 46 -0.82 -13.86 -7.35
N ALA A 47 0.14 -14.62 -6.85
CA ALA A 47 1.16 -15.27 -7.68
C ALA A 47 0.52 -16.23 -8.69
N ALA A 48 -0.39 -17.10 -8.23
CA ALA A 48 -1.13 -18.02 -9.10
C ALA A 48 -1.97 -17.27 -10.15
N GLY A 49 -2.61 -16.17 -9.76
CA GLY A 49 -3.34 -15.29 -10.67
C GLY A 49 -2.44 -14.70 -11.74
N MET A 50 -1.24 -14.26 -11.40
CA MET A 50 -0.30 -13.68 -12.36
C MET A 50 0.28 -14.73 -13.32
N VAL A 51 0.59 -15.94 -12.83
CA VAL A 51 0.98 -17.07 -13.68
C VAL A 51 -0.12 -17.41 -14.67
N TYR A 52 -1.40 -17.42 -14.21
CA TYR A 52 -2.54 -17.59 -15.10
C TYR A 52 -2.62 -16.51 -16.17
N GLN A 53 -2.48 -15.23 -15.80
CA GLN A 53 -2.50 -14.10 -16.74
C GLN A 53 -1.33 -14.18 -17.76
N ALA A 54 -0.12 -14.52 -17.32
CA ALA A 54 1.01 -14.73 -18.22
C ALA A 54 0.73 -15.86 -19.22
N THR A 55 0.16 -16.96 -18.75
CA THR A 55 -0.22 -18.10 -19.61
C THR A 55 -1.30 -17.71 -20.63
N VAL A 56 -2.32 -16.94 -20.22
CA VAL A 56 -3.37 -16.46 -21.12
C VAL A 56 -2.79 -15.52 -22.18
N ARG A 57 -1.93 -14.58 -21.81
CA ARG A 57 -1.25 -13.70 -22.76
C ARG A 57 -0.46 -14.50 -23.81
N GLU A 58 0.28 -15.51 -23.35
CA GLU A 58 1.05 -16.39 -24.24
C GLU A 58 0.15 -17.14 -25.21
N ILE A 59 -0.93 -17.78 -24.72
CA ILE A 59 -1.86 -18.55 -25.56
C ILE A 59 -2.52 -17.65 -26.61
N LEU A 60 -2.98 -16.47 -26.22
CA LEU A 60 -3.66 -15.55 -27.12
C LEU A 60 -2.69 -14.97 -28.17
N SER A 61 -1.48 -14.59 -27.76
CA SER A 61 -0.45 -14.15 -28.70
C SER A 61 -0.07 -15.24 -29.69
N GLN A 62 0.11 -16.49 -29.26
CA GLN A 62 0.42 -17.61 -30.15
C GLN A 62 -0.71 -17.94 -31.11
N LYS A 63 -1.95 -18.03 -30.61
CA LYS A 63 -3.09 -18.51 -31.40
C LYS A 63 -3.72 -17.45 -32.27
N LEU A 64 -3.77 -16.21 -31.79
CA LEU A 64 -4.48 -15.12 -32.45
C LEU A 64 -3.58 -13.99 -32.94
N GLY A 65 -2.27 -14.03 -32.62
CA GLY A 65 -1.32 -13.01 -33.03
C GLY A 65 -1.53 -11.64 -32.34
N VAL A 66 -2.32 -11.60 -31.24
CA VAL A 66 -2.56 -10.34 -30.51
C VAL A 66 -1.33 -9.90 -29.73
N GLU A 67 -1.15 -8.60 -29.63
CA GLU A 67 -0.12 -7.97 -28.81
C GLU A 67 -0.76 -7.41 -27.53
N PHE A 68 0.02 -7.37 -26.46
CA PHE A 68 -0.40 -6.84 -25.15
C PHE A 68 0.42 -5.63 -24.77
N GLY A 69 -0.24 -4.65 -24.15
CA GLY A 69 0.40 -3.53 -23.48
C GLY A 69 1.07 -3.93 -22.16
N ASP A 70 1.48 -2.93 -21.38
CA ASP A 70 2.09 -3.14 -20.07
C ASP A 70 1.10 -3.77 -19.08
N VAL A 71 1.63 -4.55 -18.14
CA VAL A 71 0.82 -5.12 -17.07
C VAL A 71 0.57 -4.06 -16.01
N VAL A 72 -0.69 -3.70 -15.84
CA VAL A 72 -1.13 -2.73 -14.84
C VAL A 72 -2.14 -3.40 -13.90
N ASN A 73 -1.85 -3.38 -12.60
CA ASN A 73 -2.69 -4.05 -11.57
C ASN A 73 -2.99 -5.52 -11.86
N GLY A 74 -2.03 -6.23 -12.46
CA GLY A 74 -2.13 -7.66 -12.74
C GLY A 74 -2.79 -8.03 -14.07
N CYS A 75 -3.23 -7.06 -14.87
CA CYS A 75 -3.82 -7.26 -16.20
C CYS A 75 -3.07 -6.46 -17.25
N ALA A 76 -3.05 -6.94 -18.49
CA ALA A 76 -2.58 -6.23 -19.64
C ALA A 76 -3.70 -6.16 -20.69
N GLU A 77 -3.89 -4.99 -21.27
CA GLU A 77 -4.88 -4.78 -22.31
C GLU A 77 -4.34 -5.26 -23.68
N ILE A 78 -5.24 -5.65 -24.57
CA ILE A 78 -4.88 -6.02 -25.93
C ILE A 78 -4.70 -4.74 -26.74
N VAL A 79 -3.54 -4.58 -27.37
CA VAL A 79 -3.23 -3.43 -28.25
C VAL A 79 -4.24 -3.34 -29.39
N GLY A 80 -4.89 -2.20 -29.54
CA GLY A 80 -5.99 -1.97 -30.48
C GLY A 80 -7.40 -2.19 -29.90
N LEU A 81 -7.50 -2.74 -28.67
CA LEU A 81 -8.73 -2.79 -27.86
C LEU A 81 -8.54 -2.13 -26.48
N ASP A 82 -7.50 -1.33 -26.33
CA ASP A 82 -7.07 -0.65 -25.11
C ASP A 82 -7.70 0.74 -24.92
N ASP A 83 -8.69 1.09 -25.73
CA ASP A 83 -9.48 2.31 -25.56
C ASP A 83 -10.30 2.26 -24.27
N PRO A 84 -10.11 3.22 -23.33
CA PRO A 84 -10.84 3.24 -22.06
C PRO A 84 -12.37 3.30 -22.21
N GLU A 85 -12.90 3.98 -23.24
CA GLU A 85 -14.34 4.06 -23.49
C GLU A 85 -14.89 2.70 -23.96
N LEU A 86 -14.15 2.02 -24.85
CA LEU A 86 -14.48 0.66 -25.26
C LEU A 86 -14.49 -0.30 -24.06
N ILE A 87 -13.45 -0.30 -23.24
CA ILE A 87 -13.36 -1.16 -22.05
C ILE A 87 -14.50 -0.86 -21.08
N ALA A 88 -14.78 0.43 -20.84
CA ALA A 88 -15.89 0.85 -19.99
C ALA A 88 -17.25 0.40 -20.53
N SER A 89 -17.45 0.34 -21.86
CA SER A 89 -18.71 -0.07 -22.47
C SER A 89 -19.09 -1.53 -22.15
N TYR A 90 -18.08 -2.40 -21.97
CA TYR A 90 -18.22 -3.80 -21.59
C TYR A 90 -17.99 -4.06 -20.09
N SER A 91 -17.91 -3.00 -19.29
CA SER A 91 -17.69 -3.04 -17.84
C SER A 91 -18.90 -2.48 -17.08
N THR A 92 -20.10 -2.99 -17.35
CA THR A 92 -21.36 -2.51 -16.73
C THR A 92 -21.27 -2.46 -15.22
N ARG A 93 -20.60 -3.44 -14.61
CA ARG A 93 -20.40 -3.51 -13.17
C ARG A 93 -19.56 -2.35 -12.62
N ALA A 94 -18.49 -1.98 -13.31
CA ALA A 94 -17.66 -0.87 -12.91
C ALA A 94 -18.44 0.45 -13.01
N ARG A 95 -19.18 0.66 -14.09
CA ARG A 95 -20.07 1.83 -14.28
C ARG A 95 -21.13 1.95 -13.18
N GLU A 96 -21.76 0.85 -12.79
CA GLU A 96 -22.75 0.83 -11.70
C GLU A 96 -22.12 1.23 -10.36
N ILE A 97 -20.89 0.80 -10.11
CA ILE A 97 -20.12 1.16 -8.90
C ILE A 97 -19.78 2.65 -8.94
N ASP A 98 -19.24 3.13 -10.07
CA ASP A 98 -18.88 4.54 -10.24
C ASP A 98 -20.10 5.46 -10.12
N GLN A 99 -21.23 5.09 -10.74
CA GLN A 99 -22.48 5.83 -10.63
C GLN A 99 -23.00 5.86 -9.19
N TRP A 100 -22.99 4.71 -8.51
CA TRP A 100 -23.41 4.66 -7.10
C TRP A 100 -22.54 5.54 -6.21
N GLN A 101 -21.23 5.58 -6.46
CA GLN A 101 -20.30 6.45 -5.74
C GLN A 101 -20.60 7.94 -6.00
N ALA A 102 -20.82 8.31 -7.27
CA ALA A 102 -21.16 9.67 -7.65
C ALA A 102 -22.48 10.12 -7.01
N ASP A 103 -23.51 9.27 -7.03
CA ASP A 103 -24.83 9.55 -6.45
C ASP A 103 -24.77 9.73 -4.91
N ASN A 104 -23.76 9.14 -4.26
CA ASN A 104 -23.56 9.25 -2.82
C ASN A 104 -22.46 10.26 -2.40
N GLY A 105 -21.92 11.04 -3.35
CA GLY A 105 -20.92 12.08 -3.06
C GLY A 105 -19.58 11.55 -2.57
N LEU A 106 -19.20 10.33 -3.00
CA LEU A 106 -17.99 9.65 -2.54
C LEU A 106 -16.87 9.86 -3.56
N GLU A 107 -15.87 10.67 -3.22
CA GLU A 107 -14.77 11.03 -4.13
C GLU A 107 -13.68 9.96 -4.25
N THR A 108 -13.60 8.99 -3.34
CA THR A 108 -12.49 8.02 -3.29
C THR A 108 -12.96 6.59 -3.58
N ARG A 109 -12.66 6.10 -4.77
CA ARG A 109 -13.06 4.77 -5.28
C ARG A 109 -12.62 3.61 -4.37
N ALA A 110 -11.38 3.61 -3.89
CA ALA A 110 -10.80 2.47 -3.17
C ALA A 110 -11.45 2.16 -1.81
N ALA A 111 -11.89 3.18 -1.06
CA ALA A 111 -12.46 2.99 0.27
C ALA A 111 -13.87 2.36 0.23
N TYR A 112 -14.63 2.64 -0.83
CA TYR A 112 -16.05 2.26 -0.93
C TYR A 112 -16.30 1.15 -1.96
N GLU A 113 -15.29 0.75 -2.73
CA GLU A 113 -15.44 -0.22 -3.80
C GLU A 113 -16.01 -1.57 -3.31
N ARG A 114 -15.51 -2.10 -2.20
CA ARG A 114 -16.02 -3.36 -1.61
C ARG A 114 -17.47 -3.26 -1.18
N ILE A 115 -17.88 -2.08 -0.79
CA ILE A 115 -19.21 -1.76 -0.29
C ILE A 115 -20.16 -1.61 -1.47
N ALA A 116 -19.80 -0.78 -2.44
CA ALA A 116 -20.51 -0.62 -3.69
C ALA A 116 -20.69 -1.97 -4.42
N GLN A 117 -19.64 -2.80 -4.45
CA GLN A 117 -19.69 -4.14 -5.00
C GLN A 117 -20.75 -5.04 -4.34
N LYS A 118 -21.03 -4.89 -3.05
CA LYS A 118 -22.06 -5.67 -2.36
C LYS A 118 -23.46 -5.13 -2.58
N ILE A 119 -23.62 -3.79 -2.54
CA ILE A 119 -24.93 -3.12 -2.66
C ILE A 119 -25.45 -3.21 -4.09
N THR A 120 -24.61 -2.94 -5.09
CA THR A 120 -25.00 -3.01 -6.49
C THR A 120 -25.01 -4.45 -7.06
N ARG A 121 -24.87 -5.48 -6.19
CA ARG A 121 -24.79 -6.87 -6.62
C ARG A 121 -26.14 -7.40 -7.12
N ARG A 122 -26.28 -7.53 -8.44
CA ARG A 122 -27.45 -8.13 -9.07
C ARG A 122 -27.55 -9.65 -8.80
N THR A 123 -28.77 -10.19 -8.83
CA THR A 123 -28.98 -11.62 -8.95
C THR A 123 -28.42 -12.11 -10.27
N LYS A 124 -27.84 -13.33 -10.27
CA LYS A 124 -27.28 -13.90 -11.50
C LYS A 124 -28.42 -14.21 -12.47
N ASP A 125 -28.36 -13.67 -13.67
CA ASP A 125 -29.17 -14.15 -14.78
C ASP A 125 -28.56 -15.46 -15.28
N THR A 126 -29.36 -16.55 -15.26
CA THR A 126 -28.98 -17.89 -15.72
C THR A 126 -29.76 -18.32 -16.93
N ASP A 127 -30.72 -17.51 -17.37
CA ASP A 127 -31.78 -17.92 -18.28
C ASP A 127 -31.56 -17.38 -19.71
N THR A 128 -30.78 -16.27 -19.86
CA THR A 128 -30.51 -15.73 -21.21
C THR A 128 -29.52 -16.60 -21.96
N PRO A 129 -29.89 -17.11 -23.15
CA PRO A 129 -29.02 -17.91 -23.99
C PRO A 129 -27.78 -17.14 -24.43
N LEU A 130 -26.62 -17.80 -24.54
CA LEU A 130 -25.38 -17.17 -24.97
C LEU A 130 -25.48 -16.50 -26.34
N GLU A 131 -26.18 -17.09 -27.31
CA GLU A 131 -26.40 -16.55 -28.66
C GLU A 131 -27.13 -15.18 -28.63
N GLU A 132 -28.03 -14.99 -27.67
CA GLU A 132 -28.75 -13.73 -27.45
C GLU A 132 -27.80 -12.66 -26.89
N LEU A 133 -27.02 -13.03 -25.90
CA LEU A 133 -25.96 -12.12 -25.33
C LEU A 133 -24.91 -11.76 -26.36
N GLU A 134 -24.41 -12.68 -27.15
CA GLU A 134 -23.48 -12.43 -28.27
C GLU A 134 -24.06 -11.46 -29.29
N THR A 135 -25.36 -11.55 -29.55
CA THR A 135 -26.09 -10.62 -30.42
C THR A 135 -26.17 -9.23 -29.78
N GLU A 136 -26.41 -9.11 -28.48
CA GLU A 136 -26.47 -7.87 -27.75
C GLU A 136 -25.08 -7.20 -27.72
N TRP A 137 -24.01 -7.96 -27.40
CA TRP A 137 -22.65 -7.44 -27.41
C TRP A 137 -22.23 -6.93 -28.78
N ALA A 138 -22.62 -7.66 -29.83
CA ALA A 138 -22.34 -7.26 -31.21
C ALA A 138 -23.08 -5.97 -31.63
N ARG A 139 -24.17 -5.62 -30.99
CA ARG A 139 -24.96 -4.39 -31.22
C ARG A 139 -24.58 -3.25 -30.31
N ALA A 140 -23.77 -3.52 -29.26
CA ALA A 140 -23.28 -2.48 -28.35
C ALA A 140 -22.51 -1.39 -29.12
N GLU A 141 -22.35 -0.24 -28.51
CA GLU A 141 -21.74 0.96 -29.12
C GLU A 141 -20.41 0.67 -29.82
N HIS A 142 -19.54 -0.12 -29.20
CA HIS A 142 -18.22 -0.50 -29.75
C HIS A 142 -18.22 -1.90 -30.41
N GLY A 143 -19.35 -2.54 -30.56
CA GLY A 143 -19.45 -3.91 -31.11
C GLY A 143 -18.97 -4.03 -32.57
N ALA A 144 -19.08 -2.97 -33.37
CA ALA A 144 -18.53 -2.92 -34.72
C ALA A 144 -17.00 -2.91 -34.70
N GLN A 145 -16.39 -2.09 -33.87
CA GLN A 145 -14.93 -1.98 -33.70
C GLN A 145 -14.31 -3.32 -33.24
N VAL A 146 -14.92 -3.97 -32.26
CA VAL A 146 -14.47 -5.28 -31.77
C VAL A 146 -14.57 -6.34 -32.90
N ARG A 147 -15.67 -6.36 -33.66
CA ARG A 147 -15.81 -7.29 -34.80
C ARG A 147 -14.78 -7.05 -35.89
N GLU A 148 -14.50 -5.80 -36.24
CA GLU A 148 -13.47 -5.44 -37.20
C GLU A 148 -12.10 -5.90 -36.75
N PHE A 149 -11.75 -5.64 -35.47
CA PHE A 149 -10.52 -6.11 -34.87
C PHE A 149 -10.43 -7.65 -34.94
N VAL A 150 -11.46 -8.37 -34.49
CA VAL A 150 -11.48 -9.83 -34.50
C VAL A 150 -11.41 -10.39 -35.94
N ALA A 151 -12.09 -9.75 -36.89
CA ALA A 151 -12.02 -10.15 -38.31
C ALA A 151 -10.62 -9.95 -38.91
N GLY A 152 -9.86 -9.00 -38.40
CA GLY A 152 -8.47 -8.77 -38.78
C GLY A 152 -7.47 -9.76 -38.15
N LEU A 153 -7.90 -10.51 -37.12
CA LEU A 153 -7.05 -11.53 -36.52
C LEU A 153 -6.92 -12.72 -37.50
N VAL A 154 -5.72 -12.97 -37.96
CA VAL A 154 -5.41 -14.17 -38.74
C VAL A 154 -5.18 -15.31 -37.75
N PRO A 155 -6.01 -16.38 -37.74
CA PRO A 155 -5.72 -17.54 -36.94
C PRO A 155 -4.33 -18.08 -37.29
N ASN A 156 -3.43 -18.02 -36.35
CA ASN A 156 -2.02 -18.29 -36.60
C ASN A 156 -1.74 -19.78 -36.52
N ASN A 157 -2.45 -20.60 -37.32
CA ASN A 157 -2.21 -22.03 -37.41
C ASN A 157 -0.85 -22.40 -38.05
N GLU A 158 -0.12 -21.39 -38.60
CA GLU A 158 1.16 -21.55 -39.27
C GLU A 158 2.23 -20.57 -38.79
N ALA A 159 1.99 -19.77 -37.73
CA ALA A 159 3.10 -18.99 -37.19
C ALA A 159 4.21 -19.96 -36.76
N PRO A 160 5.43 -19.78 -37.26
CA PRO A 160 6.55 -20.49 -36.68
C PRO A 160 6.53 -20.19 -35.19
N ALA A 161 6.65 -21.24 -34.36
CA ALA A 161 6.88 -21.05 -32.95
C ALA A 161 7.91 -19.93 -32.81
N ARG A 162 7.50 -18.75 -32.31
CA ARG A 162 8.44 -17.62 -32.08
C ARG A 162 9.56 -18.27 -31.29
N ALA A 163 10.79 -18.08 -31.78
CA ALA A 163 11.95 -18.69 -31.15
C ALA A 163 11.94 -18.31 -29.68
N VAL A 164 11.62 -19.30 -28.83
CA VAL A 164 11.71 -19.15 -27.37
C VAL A 164 13.19 -18.87 -27.10
N GLY A 165 13.51 -17.64 -26.79
CA GLY A 165 14.86 -17.22 -26.49
C GLY A 165 14.99 -16.82 -25.03
N GLU A 166 16.03 -17.30 -24.36
CA GLU A 166 16.35 -16.93 -22.97
C GLU A 166 16.45 -15.40 -22.79
N ASP A 167 16.72 -14.65 -23.85
CA ASP A 167 16.79 -13.17 -23.85
C ASP A 167 15.44 -12.47 -23.55
N PHE A 168 14.33 -13.18 -23.65
CA PHE A 168 12.98 -12.65 -23.33
C PHE A 168 12.53 -12.91 -21.90
N LEU A 169 13.30 -13.70 -21.14
CA LEU A 169 13.03 -13.93 -19.73
C LEU A 169 13.58 -12.79 -18.88
N PRO A 170 12.86 -12.39 -17.81
CA PRO A 170 13.37 -11.40 -16.87
C PRO A 170 14.58 -11.95 -16.13
N LYS A 171 15.60 -11.12 -15.96
CA LYS A 171 16.78 -11.49 -15.15
C LYS A 171 16.40 -11.48 -13.67
N PRO A 172 17.03 -12.32 -12.83
CA PRO A 172 16.82 -12.34 -11.38
C PRO A 172 16.90 -10.95 -10.74
N SER A 173 17.85 -10.11 -11.17
CA SER A 173 17.99 -8.73 -10.68
C SER A 173 16.80 -7.83 -11.04
N GLN A 174 16.20 -7.98 -12.22
CA GLN A 174 15.02 -7.23 -12.62
C GLN A 174 13.81 -7.62 -11.79
N ILE A 175 13.64 -8.93 -11.51
CA ILE A 175 12.57 -9.44 -10.66
C ILE A 175 12.73 -8.88 -9.25
N LEU A 176 13.92 -8.98 -8.66
CA LEU A 176 14.21 -8.45 -7.32
C LEU A 176 13.99 -6.94 -7.26
N SER A 177 14.46 -6.17 -8.26
CA SER A 177 14.23 -4.72 -8.31
C SER A 177 12.73 -4.38 -8.34
N ALA A 178 11.92 -5.13 -9.09
CA ALA A 178 10.47 -4.93 -9.13
C ALA A 178 9.79 -5.25 -7.79
N VAL A 179 10.25 -6.29 -7.10
CA VAL A 179 9.73 -6.67 -5.77
C VAL A 179 10.10 -5.62 -4.72
N VAL A 180 11.38 -5.23 -4.64
CA VAL A 180 11.84 -4.27 -3.62
C VAL A 180 11.38 -2.85 -3.89
N ALA A 181 10.94 -2.52 -5.09
CA ALA A 181 10.30 -1.25 -5.36
C ALA A 181 9.03 -1.05 -4.50
N GLU A 182 8.30 -2.13 -4.24
CA GLU A 182 7.03 -2.10 -3.50
C GLU A 182 7.16 -2.56 -2.04
N ARG A 183 8.20 -3.34 -1.67
CA ARG A 183 8.26 -4.04 -0.38
C ARG A 183 9.69 -4.09 0.19
N SER A 184 9.84 -3.76 1.46
CA SER A 184 11.12 -3.92 2.17
C SER A 184 11.41 -5.40 2.51
N THR A 185 10.36 -6.18 2.78
CA THR A 185 10.44 -7.63 2.95
C THR A 185 9.40 -8.31 2.09
N PHE A 186 9.72 -9.46 1.51
CA PHE A 186 8.89 -10.15 0.55
C PHE A 186 8.93 -11.67 0.73
N THR A 187 7.92 -12.34 0.23
CA THR A 187 7.79 -13.80 0.24
C THR A 187 8.18 -14.40 -1.11
N ARG A 188 8.28 -15.73 -1.18
CA ARG A 188 8.43 -16.47 -2.44
C ARG A 188 7.29 -16.15 -3.42
N ALA A 189 6.04 -16.02 -2.92
CA ALA A 189 4.89 -15.69 -3.72
C ALA A 189 4.98 -14.27 -4.34
N ASP A 190 5.51 -13.29 -3.61
CA ASP A 190 5.73 -11.94 -4.15
C ASP A 190 6.75 -11.97 -5.31
N VAL A 191 7.80 -12.79 -5.21
CA VAL A 191 8.78 -12.99 -6.30
C VAL A 191 8.15 -13.68 -7.49
N ALA A 192 7.30 -14.70 -7.28
CA ALA A 192 6.60 -15.40 -8.35
C ALA A 192 5.60 -14.49 -9.07
N GLU A 193 4.88 -13.63 -8.35
CA GLU A 193 4.00 -12.60 -8.92
C GLU A 193 4.77 -11.71 -9.89
N LYS A 194 5.92 -11.15 -9.46
CA LYS A 194 6.74 -10.25 -10.29
C LYS A 194 7.45 -10.97 -11.44
N ALA A 195 7.90 -12.21 -11.23
CA ALA A 195 8.49 -13.00 -12.29
C ALA A 195 7.48 -13.24 -13.43
N ALA A 196 6.25 -13.67 -13.10
CA ALA A 196 5.18 -13.89 -14.07
C ALA A 196 4.68 -12.58 -14.73
N GLU A 197 4.67 -11.46 -14.00
CA GLU A 197 4.33 -10.14 -14.52
C GLU A 197 5.29 -9.70 -15.63
N LEU A 198 6.60 -9.93 -15.45
CA LEU A 198 7.66 -9.49 -16.33
C LEU A 198 7.90 -10.42 -17.54
N ILE A 199 7.35 -11.65 -17.55
CA ILE A 199 7.46 -12.55 -18.70
C ILE A 199 6.67 -11.97 -19.87
N ARG A 200 7.36 -11.78 -21.00
CA ARG A 200 6.75 -11.31 -22.25
C ARG A 200 6.20 -12.47 -23.06
N PRO A 201 5.10 -12.26 -23.81
CA PRO A 201 4.61 -13.26 -24.76
C PRO A 201 5.69 -13.69 -25.76
N GLY A 202 5.77 -14.99 -26.04
CA GLY A 202 6.80 -15.59 -26.88
C GLY A 202 8.05 -16.06 -26.14
N ALA A 203 8.14 -15.81 -24.82
CA ALA A 203 9.29 -16.23 -24.00
C ALA A 203 9.21 -17.66 -23.51
N VAL A 204 8.00 -18.16 -23.19
CA VAL A 204 7.80 -19.46 -22.52
C VAL A 204 6.56 -20.13 -23.09
N SER A 205 6.62 -21.44 -23.36
CA SER A 205 5.40 -22.18 -23.76
C SER A 205 4.37 -22.16 -22.63
N PRO A 206 3.06 -22.20 -22.94
CA PRO A 206 2.01 -22.26 -21.92
C PRO A 206 2.19 -23.43 -20.93
N GLU A 207 2.68 -24.57 -21.42
CA GLU A 207 2.90 -25.81 -20.65
C GLU A 207 4.05 -25.63 -19.65
N ASP A 208 5.08 -24.88 -20.01
CA ASP A 208 6.30 -24.68 -19.21
C ASP A 208 6.22 -23.44 -18.30
N MET A 209 5.17 -22.62 -18.41
CA MET A 209 5.05 -21.35 -17.69
C MET A 209 5.27 -21.49 -16.20
N THR A 210 4.57 -22.44 -15.56
CA THR A 210 4.71 -22.64 -14.09
C THR A 210 6.12 -23.06 -13.70
N VAL A 211 6.72 -24.01 -14.43
CA VAL A 211 8.07 -24.51 -14.13
C VAL A 211 9.11 -23.40 -14.36
N THR A 212 8.94 -22.59 -15.39
CA THR A 212 9.83 -21.46 -15.67
C THR A 212 9.73 -20.40 -14.58
N VAL A 213 8.50 -20.02 -14.16
CA VAL A 213 8.33 -19.06 -13.04
C VAL A 213 9.00 -19.58 -11.78
N GLU A 214 8.80 -20.85 -11.41
CA GLU A 214 9.46 -21.44 -10.24
C GLU A 214 11.00 -21.41 -10.36
N GLY A 215 11.56 -21.69 -11.53
CA GLY A 215 12.99 -21.58 -11.79
C GLY A 215 13.53 -20.15 -11.65
N LEU A 216 12.76 -19.16 -12.14
CA LEU A 216 13.09 -17.74 -11.99
C LEU A 216 13.05 -17.30 -10.53
N VAL A 217 12.07 -17.79 -9.76
CA VAL A 217 11.97 -17.53 -8.32
C VAL A 217 13.17 -18.09 -7.58
N ASP A 218 13.55 -19.35 -7.87
CA ASP A 218 14.72 -19.98 -7.25
C ASP A 218 16.01 -19.22 -7.59
N ALA A 219 16.16 -18.79 -8.84
CA ALA A 219 17.29 -18.00 -9.28
C ALA A 219 17.34 -16.62 -8.59
N ALA A 220 16.19 -15.95 -8.44
CA ALA A 220 16.11 -14.66 -7.77
C ALA A 220 16.45 -14.79 -6.28
N LEU A 221 15.82 -15.72 -5.57
CA LEU A 221 16.10 -15.97 -4.15
C LEU A 221 17.51 -16.50 -3.87
N GLY A 222 18.12 -17.18 -4.85
CA GLY A 222 19.52 -17.64 -4.80
C GLY A 222 20.54 -16.56 -5.16
N THR A 223 20.14 -15.37 -5.55
CA THR A 223 21.05 -14.28 -5.89
C THR A 223 21.86 -13.84 -4.67
N ARG A 224 23.17 -13.61 -4.86
CA ARG A 224 24.03 -13.12 -3.79
C ARG A 224 23.52 -11.75 -3.30
N GLY A 225 23.34 -11.62 -1.97
CA GLY A 225 22.79 -10.41 -1.35
C GLY A 225 21.27 -10.48 -1.12
N THR A 226 20.65 -11.63 -1.40
CA THR A 226 19.28 -11.94 -0.98
C THR A 226 19.34 -12.98 0.14
N TRP A 227 18.66 -12.73 1.24
CA TRP A 227 18.62 -13.69 2.36
C TRP A 227 17.28 -13.67 3.10
N SER A 228 17.02 -14.76 3.86
CA SER A 228 15.85 -14.87 4.71
C SER A 228 16.01 -14.02 5.98
N VAL A 229 14.99 -13.24 6.29
CA VAL A 229 14.86 -12.49 7.55
C VAL A 229 13.87 -13.16 8.52
N THR A 230 13.29 -14.30 8.13
CA THR A 230 12.47 -15.10 9.05
C THR A 230 13.40 -15.77 10.06
N PRO A 231 13.15 -15.62 11.37
CA PRO A 231 13.94 -16.29 12.40
C PRO A 231 14.00 -17.80 12.18
N GLU A 232 15.16 -18.41 12.47
CA GLU A 232 15.28 -19.87 12.45
C GLU A 232 14.24 -20.49 13.40
N LYS A 233 13.59 -21.56 12.93
CA LYS A 233 12.57 -22.27 13.69
C LYS A 233 13.17 -22.81 15.00
N SER A 234 12.72 -22.27 16.13
CA SER A 234 12.91 -23.00 17.39
C SER A 234 11.96 -24.21 17.40
N ARG A 235 12.34 -25.31 18.04
CA ARG A 235 11.48 -26.51 18.13
C ARG A 235 10.10 -26.23 18.73
N GLU A 236 9.94 -25.16 19.52
CA GLU A 236 8.68 -24.75 20.15
C GLU A 236 7.76 -23.93 19.24
N LEU A 237 8.30 -23.33 18.15
CA LEU A 237 7.55 -22.48 17.21
C LEU A 237 7.06 -23.22 15.96
N ASP A 238 7.28 -24.52 15.86
CA ASP A 238 7.03 -25.32 14.65
C ASP A 238 5.55 -25.31 14.17
N ASN A 239 4.61 -24.95 15.05
CA ASN A 239 3.18 -24.87 14.72
C ASN A 239 2.72 -23.48 14.26
N THR A 240 3.54 -22.46 14.34
CA THR A 240 3.16 -21.07 14.04
C THR A 240 3.67 -20.58 12.68
N GLN A 241 4.70 -21.20 12.12
CA GLN A 241 5.22 -20.86 10.80
C GLN A 241 4.51 -21.68 9.71
N ARG A 242 3.79 -20.98 8.85
CA ARG A 242 3.13 -21.58 7.68
C ARG A 242 4.10 -21.70 6.52
N GLU A 243 3.92 -22.76 5.71
CA GLU A 243 4.62 -22.89 4.44
C GLU A 243 4.31 -21.65 3.56
N GLY A 244 5.33 -21.09 2.91
CA GLY A 244 5.21 -19.86 2.12
C GLY A 244 5.26 -18.54 2.91
N SER A 245 5.27 -18.58 4.25
CA SER A 245 5.35 -17.37 5.08
C SER A 245 6.79 -16.83 5.27
N GLN A 246 7.79 -17.54 4.79
CA GLN A 246 9.19 -17.12 4.89
C GLN A 246 9.41 -15.80 4.17
N LYS A 247 10.01 -14.81 4.87
CA LYS A 247 10.31 -13.49 4.34
C LYS A 247 11.77 -13.36 3.98
N TYR A 248 12.02 -12.62 2.93
CA TYR A 248 13.33 -12.31 2.39
C TYR A 248 13.49 -10.79 2.31
N THR A 249 14.74 -10.36 2.21
CA THR A 249 15.14 -8.99 1.86
C THR A 249 16.40 -9.02 1.00
N THR A 250 16.83 -7.86 0.53
CA THR A 250 18.06 -7.72 -0.26
C THR A 250 19.04 -6.77 0.40
N VAL A 251 20.32 -6.87 0.01
CA VAL A 251 21.38 -5.98 0.48
C VAL A 251 21.04 -4.50 0.21
N GLU A 252 20.47 -4.20 -0.95
CA GLU A 252 20.10 -2.84 -1.33
C GLU A 252 19.09 -2.22 -0.36
N VAL A 253 18.13 -3.01 0.13
CA VAL A 253 17.14 -2.54 1.12
C VAL A 253 17.79 -2.30 2.47
N VAL A 254 18.71 -3.17 2.89
CA VAL A 254 19.43 -3.00 4.17
C VAL A 254 20.35 -1.80 4.10
N ASP A 255 21.17 -1.68 3.03
CA ASP A 255 22.07 -0.55 2.82
C ASP A 255 21.30 0.80 2.77
N GLU A 256 20.09 0.80 2.18
CA GLU A 256 19.22 1.99 2.20
C GLU A 256 18.81 2.38 3.61
N VAL A 257 18.41 1.40 4.43
CA VAL A 257 18.01 1.64 5.82
C VAL A 257 19.20 2.10 6.66
N GLU A 258 20.35 1.43 6.55
CA GLU A 258 21.58 1.81 7.25
C GLU A 258 22.01 3.24 6.88
N ARG A 259 22.02 3.56 5.58
CA ARG A 259 22.31 4.92 5.11
C ARG A 259 21.33 5.97 5.68
N GLY A 260 20.05 5.63 5.77
CA GLY A 260 19.04 6.50 6.39
C GLY A 260 19.30 6.77 7.86
N VAL A 261 19.67 5.73 8.61
CA VAL A 261 20.04 5.83 10.03
C VAL A 261 21.32 6.68 10.22
N ASP A 262 22.36 6.42 9.40
CA ASP A 262 23.63 7.15 9.44
C ASP A 262 23.41 8.64 9.17
N MET A 263 22.63 9.00 8.17
CA MET A 263 22.29 10.40 7.91
C MET A 263 21.49 11.00 9.06
N ALA A 264 20.45 10.31 9.53
CA ALA A 264 19.57 10.81 10.58
C ALA A 264 20.32 11.08 11.91
N THR A 265 21.33 10.25 12.23
CA THR A 265 22.16 10.36 13.43
C THR A 265 23.36 11.31 13.25
N ALA A 266 23.56 11.87 12.05
CA ALA A 266 24.61 12.86 11.85
C ALA A 266 24.39 14.10 12.73
N ARG A 267 25.48 14.68 13.25
CA ARG A 267 25.42 15.89 14.09
C ARG A 267 25.33 17.14 13.24
N VAL A 268 24.44 18.03 13.63
CA VAL A 268 24.28 19.36 13.04
C VAL A 268 24.43 20.46 14.11
N GLU A 269 24.78 21.69 13.69
CA GLU A 269 24.84 22.77 14.61
C GLU A 269 23.50 23.08 15.27
N ARG A 270 23.48 23.22 16.58
CA ARG A 270 22.31 23.63 17.35
C ARG A 270 21.90 25.04 16.97
N GLY A 271 20.77 25.20 16.35
CA GLY A 271 20.21 26.52 16.08
C GLY A 271 19.24 27.04 17.15
N VAL A 272 18.79 26.16 18.07
CA VAL A 272 17.75 26.49 19.05
C VAL A 272 18.05 25.85 20.39
N THR A 273 17.86 26.61 21.48
CA THR A 273 18.03 26.09 22.84
C THR A 273 16.71 25.48 23.33
N ALA A 274 16.80 24.39 24.09
CA ALA A 274 15.62 23.72 24.68
C ALA A 274 14.80 24.63 25.61
N GLU A 275 15.44 25.70 26.15
CA GLU A 275 14.82 26.71 27.01
C GLU A 275 13.79 27.58 26.28
N SER A 276 13.83 27.64 24.94
CA SER A 276 12.85 28.37 24.13
C SER A 276 11.45 27.76 24.16
N ILE A 277 11.31 26.49 24.55
CA ILE A 277 9.99 25.90 24.79
C ILE A 277 9.56 26.22 26.22
N GLN A 278 8.87 27.32 26.35
CA GLN A 278 8.10 27.61 27.57
C GLN A 278 6.82 26.78 27.53
N PRO A 279 6.45 26.05 28.61
CA PRO A 279 5.12 25.47 28.69
C PRO A 279 4.13 26.65 28.69
N VAL A 280 3.37 26.79 27.64
CA VAL A 280 2.19 27.66 27.69
C VAL A 280 1.24 26.97 28.65
N GLU A 281 1.04 27.55 29.85
CA GLU A 281 0.18 26.97 30.87
C GLU A 281 -1.19 26.66 30.24
N GLY A 282 -1.57 25.37 30.22
CA GLY A 282 -2.85 24.90 29.70
C GLY A 282 -2.86 24.36 28.27
N GLU A 283 -1.79 24.48 27.47
CA GLU A 283 -1.76 23.97 26.09
C GLU A 283 -1.02 22.64 25.93
N LEU A 284 -0.02 22.34 26.74
CA LEU A 284 0.75 21.11 26.70
C LEU A 284 0.78 20.42 28.08
N SER A 285 0.71 19.11 28.10
CA SER A 285 1.07 18.35 29.29
C SER A 285 2.59 18.43 29.54
N PRO A 286 3.04 18.20 30.78
CA PRO A 286 4.48 18.15 31.09
C PRO A 286 5.26 17.19 30.18
N ALA A 287 4.69 16.02 29.90
CA ALA A 287 5.29 15.02 29.03
C ALA A 287 5.40 15.49 27.56
N GLN A 288 4.39 16.18 27.05
CA GLN A 288 4.44 16.80 25.72
C GLN A 288 5.48 17.91 25.65
N ALA A 289 5.55 18.75 26.69
CA ALA A 289 6.55 19.83 26.75
C ALA A 289 7.99 19.26 26.79
N ASP A 290 8.23 18.20 27.57
CA ASP A 290 9.53 17.54 27.64
C ASP A 290 9.91 16.90 26.30
N ALA A 291 8.97 16.25 25.63
CA ALA A 291 9.17 15.68 24.31
C ALA A 291 9.55 16.77 23.29
N MET A 292 8.86 17.90 23.28
CA MET A 292 9.17 18.99 22.35
C MET A 292 10.50 19.69 22.69
N ARG A 293 10.87 19.79 23.97
CA ARG A 293 12.22 20.27 24.35
C ARG A 293 13.32 19.38 23.80
N ALA A 294 13.15 18.05 23.89
CA ALA A 294 14.09 17.10 23.32
C ALA A 294 14.22 17.28 21.80
N VAL A 295 13.10 17.36 21.08
CA VAL A 295 13.08 17.54 19.62
C VAL A 295 13.70 18.85 19.19
N VAL A 296 13.31 19.98 19.80
CA VAL A 296 13.81 21.31 19.43
C VAL A 296 15.28 21.47 19.80
N GLY A 297 15.69 20.91 20.94
CA GLY A 297 17.07 20.98 21.44
C GLY A 297 18.01 19.90 20.88
N SER A 298 17.53 18.99 20.03
CA SER A 298 18.35 17.95 19.44
C SER A 298 19.45 18.51 18.56
N ASP A 299 20.63 17.90 18.55
CA ASP A 299 21.77 18.19 17.69
C ASP A 299 21.98 17.12 16.60
N TYR A 300 21.01 16.24 16.39
CA TYR A 300 20.98 15.32 15.25
C TYR A 300 20.30 15.95 14.03
N LEU A 301 20.67 15.49 12.83
CA LEU A 301 20.03 15.91 11.58
C LEU A 301 18.54 15.64 11.62
N ALA A 302 18.14 14.45 12.10
CA ALA A 302 16.75 14.08 12.21
C ALA A 302 16.33 13.80 13.66
N SER A 303 15.08 14.09 13.98
CA SER A 303 14.39 13.67 15.19
C SER A 303 13.11 12.94 14.83
N VAL A 304 12.66 12.03 15.70
CA VAL A 304 11.40 11.28 15.51
C VAL A 304 10.45 11.54 16.66
N VAL A 305 9.21 11.84 16.31
CA VAL A 305 8.08 11.95 17.24
C VAL A 305 7.09 10.85 16.94
N VAL A 306 7.07 9.81 17.75
CA VAL A 306 6.04 8.78 17.69
C VAL A 306 4.77 9.33 18.34
N ALA A 307 3.73 9.51 17.54
CA ALA A 307 2.49 10.14 17.98
C ALA A 307 1.28 9.28 17.64
N PRO A 308 0.79 8.46 18.56
CA PRO A 308 -0.46 7.73 18.40
C PRO A 308 -1.65 8.66 18.11
N ALA A 309 -2.70 8.09 17.48
CA ALA A 309 -3.90 8.86 17.20
C ALA A 309 -4.49 9.48 18.48
N GLY A 310 -4.65 10.80 18.48
CA GLY A 310 -5.19 11.52 19.63
C GLY A 310 -4.20 11.86 20.75
N ALA A 311 -2.89 11.68 20.53
CA ALA A 311 -1.84 12.01 21.50
C ALA A 311 -1.51 13.52 21.57
N GLY A 312 -2.26 14.38 20.89
CA GLY A 312 -2.02 15.83 20.90
C GLY A 312 -0.86 16.24 20.00
N LYS A 313 -0.60 15.50 18.92
CA LYS A 313 0.43 15.79 17.90
C LYS A 313 0.41 17.26 17.47
N THR A 314 -0.72 17.77 17.04
CA THR A 314 -0.88 19.14 16.55
C THR A 314 -0.50 20.19 17.60
N SER A 315 -0.98 20.06 18.83
CA SER A 315 -0.64 21.00 19.93
C SER A 315 0.84 21.00 20.23
N SER A 316 1.47 19.81 20.25
CA SER A 316 2.91 19.65 20.48
C SER A 316 3.72 20.32 19.37
N LEU A 317 3.35 20.10 18.11
CA LEU A 317 4.04 20.69 16.96
C LEU A 317 3.84 22.19 16.86
N LYS A 318 2.68 22.76 17.24
CA LYS A 318 2.47 24.22 17.36
C LYS A 318 3.48 24.87 18.31
N ALA A 319 3.73 24.25 19.46
CA ALA A 319 4.69 24.76 20.43
C ALA A 319 6.14 24.68 19.88
N ALA A 320 6.48 23.59 19.19
CA ALA A 320 7.78 23.47 18.54
C ALA A 320 7.95 24.49 17.41
N HIS A 321 6.95 24.66 16.53
CA HIS A 321 6.93 25.66 15.47
C HIS A 321 7.16 27.07 16.01
N LYS A 322 6.44 27.44 17.07
CA LYS A 322 6.62 28.74 17.73
C LYS A 322 8.07 28.95 18.24
N ALA A 323 8.67 27.92 18.84
CA ALA A 323 10.03 27.97 19.33
C ALA A 323 11.05 28.10 18.18
N TRP A 324 10.87 27.37 17.09
CA TRP A 324 11.73 27.51 15.91
C TRP A 324 11.64 28.91 15.29
N ASN A 325 10.43 29.46 15.10
CA ASN A 325 10.22 30.78 14.54
C ASN A 325 10.82 31.87 15.44
N GLN A 326 10.74 31.74 16.77
CA GLN A 326 11.40 32.67 17.70
C GLN A 326 12.92 32.64 17.60
N ALA A 327 13.48 31.50 17.18
CA ALA A 327 14.91 31.34 16.93
C ALA A 327 15.31 31.70 15.48
N GLY A 328 14.39 32.26 14.69
CA GLY A 328 14.64 32.67 13.30
C GLY A 328 14.69 31.50 12.29
N LYS A 329 14.17 30.34 12.67
CA LYS A 329 14.06 29.20 11.75
C LYS A 329 12.77 29.29 10.93
N HIS A 330 12.84 28.81 9.69
CA HIS A 330 11.70 28.64 8.79
C HIS A 330 11.25 27.18 8.75
N VAL A 331 9.98 26.92 8.97
CA VAL A 331 9.45 25.56 9.09
C VAL A 331 8.69 25.18 7.82
N VAL A 332 9.17 24.16 7.12
CA VAL A 332 8.55 23.60 5.93
C VAL A 332 7.84 22.29 6.28
N GLY A 333 6.54 22.22 6.05
CA GLY A 333 5.73 21.03 6.26
C GLY A 333 5.70 20.14 5.01
N LEU A 334 6.00 18.87 5.20
CA LEU A 334 5.81 17.85 4.17
C LEU A 334 4.82 16.79 4.65
N ALA A 335 3.95 16.32 3.76
CA ALA A 335 3.00 15.25 4.07
C ALA A 335 2.79 14.33 2.85
N PRO A 336 2.34 13.06 3.05
CA PRO A 336 2.05 12.17 1.94
C PRO A 336 0.79 12.57 1.14
N THR A 337 -0.12 13.34 1.73
CA THR A 337 -1.39 13.75 1.09
C THR A 337 -1.60 15.25 1.13
N GLY A 338 -2.33 15.80 0.13
CA GLY A 338 -2.66 17.22 0.08
C GLY A 338 -3.43 17.69 1.31
N LYS A 339 -4.44 16.92 1.75
CA LYS A 339 -5.23 17.26 2.95
C LYS A 339 -4.36 17.37 4.21
N ALA A 340 -3.42 16.44 4.40
CA ALA A 340 -2.51 16.50 5.54
C ALA A 340 -1.57 17.72 5.46
N ALA A 341 -1.08 18.05 4.26
CA ALA A 341 -0.27 19.25 4.06
C ALA A 341 -1.06 20.53 4.38
N ASP A 342 -2.29 20.67 3.86
CA ASP A 342 -3.14 21.86 4.09
C ASP A 342 -3.40 22.09 5.58
N VAL A 343 -3.60 21.00 6.34
CA VAL A 343 -3.80 21.06 7.80
C VAL A 343 -2.58 21.66 8.52
N MET A 344 -1.34 21.39 8.07
CA MET A 344 -0.14 21.86 8.76
C MET A 344 -0.05 23.39 8.83
N VAL A 345 -0.36 24.09 7.74
CA VAL A 345 -0.41 25.57 7.73
C VAL A 345 -1.64 26.08 8.49
N GLY A 346 -2.82 25.49 8.21
CA GLY A 346 -4.07 25.91 8.86
C GLY A 346 -4.02 25.80 10.39
N GLU A 347 -3.26 24.84 10.90
CA GLU A 347 -3.06 24.60 12.32
C GLU A 347 -1.78 25.26 12.91
N ASN A 348 -1.08 26.12 12.17
CA ASN A 348 0.17 26.76 12.57
C ASN A 348 1.26 25.78 13.04
N VAL A 349 1.46 24.69 12.31
CA VAL A 349 2.51 23.69 12.52
C VAL A 349 3.72 23.96 11.62
N ALA A 350 3.49 24.64 10.49
CA ALA A 350 4.51 25.02 9.53
C ALA A 350 4.22 26.39 8.92
N ASP A 351 5.25 27.08 8.42
CA ASP A 351 5.11 28.37 7.72
C ASP A 351 4.58 28.16 6.29
N GLU A 352 4.99 27.07 5.65
CA GLU A 352 4.50 26.59 4.37
C GLU A 352 4.42 25.06 4.38
N SER A 353 3.57 24.50 3.52
CA SER A 353 3.48 23.05 3.42
C SER A 353 3.10 22.59 2.03
N MET A 354 3.50 21.35 1.71
CA MET A 354 3.17 20.69 0.46
C MET A 354 3.27 19.16 0.59
N THR A 355 2.77 18.45 -0.42
CA THR A 355 3.02 17.00 -0.46
C THR A 355 4.46 16.72 -0.83
N ILE A 356 5.01 15.59 -0.32
CA ILE A 356 6.36 15.14 -0.69
C ILE A 356 6.49 15.01 -2.20
N ALA A 357 5.49 14.41 -2.86
CA ALA A 357 5.48 14.27 -4.31
C ALA A 357 5.59 15.64 -5.02
N ARG A 358 4.88 16.68 -4.53
CA ARG A 358 4.96 18.04 -5.09
C ARG A 358 6.33 18.69 -4.86
N ALA A 359 6.89 18.53 -3.67
CA ALA A 359 8.21 19.07 -3.34
C ALA A 359 9.29 18.59 -4.31
N PHE A 360 9.23 17.31 -4.65
CA PHE A 360 10.26 16.68 -5.49
C PHE A 360 9.91 16.57 -6.98
N VAL A 361 8.85 17.22 -7.46
CA VAL A 361 8.55 17.26 -8.91
C VAL A 361 9.71 17.88 -9.70
N GLY A 362 10.21 17.15 -10.70
CA GLY A 362 11.28 17.59 -11.58
C GLY A 362 12.63 17.77 -10.89
N THR A 363 12.90 16.95 -9.87
CA THR A 363 14.21 16.91 -9.19
C THR A 363 14.93 15.57 -9.37
N ASP A 364 14.38 14.64 -10.16
CA ASP A 364 14.92 13.28 -10.30
C ASP A 364 16.34 13.23 -10.89
N GLU A 365 16.68 14.22 -11.73
CA GLU A 365 18.01 14.35 -12.34
C GLU A 365 18.90 15.37 -11.58
N LEU A 366 18.41 15.96 -10.49
CA LEU A 366 19.16 16.95 -9.70
C LEU A 366 19.96 16.25 -8.60
N THR A 367 21.13 16.83 -8.28
CA THR A 367 21.83 16.43 -7.06
C THR A 367 21.08 16.93 -5.81
N PRO A 368 21.35 16.39 -4.61
CA PRO A 368 20.74 16.87 -3.38
C PRO A 368 20.95 18.38 -3.15
N GLU A 369 22.12 18.93 -3.49
CA GLU A 369 22.45 20.36 -3.36
C GLU A 369 21.58 21.23 -4.30
N HIS A 370 21.40 20.80 -5.56
CA HIS A 370 20.54 21.51 -6.50
C HIS A 370 19.07 21.40 -6.10
N THR A 371 18.67 20.24 -5.57
CA THR A 371 17.32 20.05 -5.04
C THR A 371 17.07 20.95 -3.84
N ALA A 372 18.00 21.02 -2.89
CA ALA A 372 17.94 21.93 -1.75
C ALA A 372 17.82 23.39 -2.18
N ALA A 373 18.64 23.81 -3.15
CA ALA A 373 18.59 25.17 -3.70
C ALA A 373 17.24 25.48 -4.37
N LYS A 374 16.70 24.53 -5.14
CA LYS A 374 15.37 24.66 -5.77
C LYS A 374 14.25 24.80 -4.74
N LEU A 375 14.32 24.05 -3.63
CA LEU A 375 13.35 24.10 -2.55
C LEU A 375 13.56 25.29 -1.60
N GLY A 376 14.67 26.03 -1.73
CA GLY A 376 15.03 27.13 -0.83
C GLY A 376 15.49 26.67 0.55
N TRP A 377 15.79 25.37 0.72
CA TRP A 377 16.25 24.84 2.01
C TRP A 377 17.68 25.26 2.32
N ASN A 378 17.90 25.57 3.57
CA ASN A 378 19.21 25.99 4.09
C ASN A 378 19.29 25.67 5.59
N ARG A 379 20.40 26.02 6.25
CA ARG A 379 20.62 25.75 7.68
C ARG A 379 19.60 26.36 8.65
N ASP A 380 18.79 27.30 8.17
CA ASP A 380 17.71 27.88 8.98
C ASP A 380 16.36 27.24 8.69
N THR A 381 16.33 26.20 7.86
CA THR A 381 15.14 25.42 7.55
C THR A 381 14.99 24.25 8.52
N VAL A 382 13.75 24.05 9.01
CA VAL A 382 13.32 22.85 9.71
C VAL A 382 12.23 22.18 8.87
N VAL A 383 12.46 20.97 8.42
CA VAL A 383 11.50 20.19 7.63
C VAL A 383 10.72 19.31 8.57
N VAL A 384 9.42 19.50 8.68
CA VAL A 384 8.52 18.64 9.47
C VAL A 384 7.77 17.71 8.51
N VAL A 385 8.02 16.43 8.63
CA VAL A 385 7.34 15.38 7.83
C VAL A 385 6.22 14.78 8.67
N ASP A 386 4.97 15.15 8.36
CA ASP A 386 3.80 14.63 9.07
C ASP A 386 3.29 13.34 8.40
N GLU A 387 2.59 12.50 9.18
CA GLU A 387 2.15 11.16 8.78
C GLU A 387 3.32 10.31 8.20
N ALA A 388 4.50 10.41 8.83
CA ALA A 388 5.74 9.80 8.34
C ALA A 388 5.68 8.27 8.26
N GLY A 389 4.75 7.61 8.96
CA GLY A 389 4.47 6.17 8.81
C GLY A 389 4.00 5.79 7.40
N MET A 390 3.38 6.73 6.68
CA MET A 390 2.91 6.54 5.31
C MET A 390 3.92 6.98 4.24
N VAL A 391 5.10 7.44 4.63
CA VAL A 391 6.15 7.87 3.70
C VAL A 391 6.98 6.66 3.29
N SER A 392 7.32 6.57 2.01
CA SER A 392 8.18 5.50 1.49
C SER A 392 9.63 5.65 1.96
N ASN A 393 10.37 4.53 2.02
CA ASN A 393 11.80 4.60 2.32
C ASN A 393 12.57 5.48 1.32
N PRO A 394 12.36 5.35 -0.02
CA PRO A 394 13.02 6.23 -0.98
C PRO A 394 12.74 7.71 -0.74
N ASP A 395 11.48 8.08 -0.42
CA ASP A 395 11.12 9.47 -0.15
C ASP A 395 11.77 9.96 1.15
N THR A 396 11.82 9.10 2.18
CA THR A 396 12.52 9.41 3.45
C THR A 396 14.00 9.67 3.21
N ILE A 397 14.67 8.81 2.43
CA ILE A 397 16.07 9.00 2.04
C ILE A 397 16.25 10.31 1.28
N ARG A 398 15.40 10.60 0.31
CA ARG A 398 15.46 11.82 -0.49
C ARG A 398 15.32 13.08 0.35
N VAL A 399 14.43 13.08 1.34
CA VAL A 399 14.30 14.17 2.32
C VAL A 399 15.58 14.32 3.12
N LEU A 400 16.14 13.23 3.65
CA LEU A 400 17.37 13.24 4.45
C LEU A 400 18.58 13.71 3.63
N GLU A 401 18.77 13.24 2.41
CA GLU A 401 19.85 13.66 1.51
C GLU A 401 19.78 15.16 1.21
N THR A 402 18.57 15.63 0.88
CA THR A 402 18.34 17.06 0.57
C THR A 402 18.57 17.94 1.79
N ALA A 403 18.09 17.51 2.96
CA ALA A 403 18.29 18.23 4.21
C ALA A 403 19.78 18.25 4.63
N THR A 404 20.48 17.12 4.45
CA THR A 404 21.93 17.04 4.68
C THR A 404 22.68 18.06 3.83
N ALA A 405 22.40 18.10 2.53
CA ALA A 405 23.03 19.02 1.59
C ALA A 405 22.72 20.50 1.90
N ALA A 406 21.53 20.77 2.42
CA ALA A 406 21.10 22.11 2.86
C ALA A 406 21.67 22.54 4.22
N GLY A 407 22.13 21.59 5.04
CA GLY A 407 22.38 21.80 6.47
C GLY A 407 21.08 22.06 7.27
N ALA A 408 19.94 21.65 6.71
CA ALA A 408 18.62 21.77 7.32
C ALA A 408 18.37 20.63 8.33
N ARG A 409 17.37 20.79 9.20
CA ARG A 409 16.94 19.74 10.13
C ARG A 409 15.64 19.09 9.67
N VAL A 410 15.45 17.83 10.06
CA VAL A 410 14.23 17.08 9.75
C VAL A 410 13.57 16.59 11.04
N VAL A 411 12.25 16.65 11.11
CA VAL A 411 11.46 16.07 12.20
C VAL A 411 10.41 15.18 11.58
N PHE A 412 10.56 13.87 11.75
CA PHE A 412 9.57 12.89 11.32
C PHE A 412 8.52 12.70 12.42
N VAL A 413 7.25 12.85 12.07
CA VAL A 413 6.13 12.75 13.00
C VAL A 413 5.13 11.74 12.46
N GLY A 414 4.78 10.74 13.25
CA GLY A 414 3.84 9.72 12.82
C GLY A 414 3.71 8.58 13.82
N ASP A 415 2.95 7.58 13.45
CA ASP A 415 2.80 6.37 14.23
C ASP A 415 3.23 5.16 13.37
N PRO A 416 4.31 4.45 13.72
CA PRO A 416 4.78 3.30 12.96
C PRO A 416 3.80 2.12 12.97
N GLU A 417 2.84 2.09 13.92
CA GLU A 417 1.80 1.05 14.01
C GLU A 417 0.56 1.37 13.17
N GLN A 418 0.51 2.55 12.52
CA GLN A 418 -0.55 2.90 11.58
C GLN A 418 -0.23 2.42 10.16
N TYR A 419 -1.09 2.76 9.20
CA TYR A 419 -0.93 2.35 7.80
C TYR A 419 0.42 2.80 7.23
N SER A 420 1.09 1.89 6.55
CA SER A 420 2.32 2.13 5.80
C SER A 420 2.04 2.65 4.39
N ALA A 421 3.10 3.04 3.69
CA ALA A 421 3.02 3.48 2.29
C ALA A 421 2.35 2.40 1.40
N VAL A 422 1.53 2.85 0.46
CA VAL A 422 0.83 1.97 -0.49
C VAL A 422 1.69 1.79 -1.73
N LYS A 423 1.93 0.53 -2.14
CA LYS A 423 2.73 0.17 -3.32
C LYS A 423 4.15 0.77 -3.34
N ALA A 424 4.73 0.98 -2.16
CA ALA A 424 6.10 1.42 -2.01
C ALA A 424 6.70 0.78 -0.75
N ARG A 425 8.01 0.51 -0.76
CA ARG A 425 8.67 0.00 0.43
C ARG A 425 8.69 1.04 1.54
N SER A 426 8.44 0.61 2.77
CA SER A 426 8.31 1.46 3.95
C SER A 426 8.92 0.76 5.17
N GLY A 427 8.88 1.41 6.33
CA GLY A 427 9.40 0.90 7.59
C GLY A 427 10.49 1.81 8.20
N MET A 428 10.96 2.81 7.46
CA MET A 428 12.02 3.71 7.93
C MET A 428 11.64 4.42 9.22
N LEU A 429 10.38 4.89 9.37
CA LEU A 429 9.95 5.53 10.61
C LEU A 429 10.10 4.62 11.82
N ALA A 430 9.71 3.34 11.70
CA ALA A 430 9.86 2.37 12.78
C ALA A 430 11.34 2.20 13.15
N THR A 431 12.22 2.01 12.16
CA THR A 431 13.66 1.89 12.38
C THR A 431 14.22 3.14 13.04
N LEU A 432 13.95 4.34 12.51
CA LEU A 432 14.44 5.59 13.08
C LEU A 432 13.92 5.82 14.50
N SER A 433 12.70 5.39 14.82
CA SER A 433 12.14 5.51 16.18
C SER A 433 12.88 4.66 17.22
N HIS A 434 13.54 3.58 16.79
CA HIS A 434 14.36 2.71 17.64
C HIS A 434 15.83 3.12 17.67
N GLU A 435 16.36 3.58 16.55
CA GLU A 435 17.79 3.84 16.40
C GLU A 435 18.19 5.26 16.82
N LEU A 436 17.30 6.25 16.70
CA LEU A 436 17.65 7.61 17.11
C LEU A 436 17.64 7.76 18.64
N PRO A 437 18.73 8.28 19.24
CA PRO A 437 18.85 8.40 20.70
C PRO A 437 17.86 9.39 21.33
N ASP A 438 17.36 10.35 20.55
CA ASP A 438 16.42 11.41 20.97
C ASP A 438 15.01 11.22 20.38
N ALA A 439 14.69 10.01 19.91
CA ALA A 439 13.31 9.68 19.53
C ALA A 439 12.38 9.81 20.74
N VAL A 440 11.26 10.48 20.54
CA VAL A 440 10.27 10.73 21.60
C VAL A 440 8.94 10.10 21.27
N GLU A 441 8.21 9.65 22.29
CA GLU A 441 6.86 9.11 22.15
C GLU A 441 5.85 9.90 22.97
N LEU A 442 4.79 10.38 22.32
CA LEU A 442 3.64 11.01 22.97
C LEU A 442 2.70 9.93 23.48
N ARG A 443 2.83 9.56 24.77
CA ARG A 443 2.10 8.40 25.34
C ARG A 443 0.70 8.73 25.84
N GLU A 444 0.39 9.99 26.07
CA GLU A 444 -0.91 10.43 26.58
C GLU A 444 -1.90 10.57 25.43
N VAL A 445 -3.05 9.91 25.55
CA VAL A 445 -4.13 9.98 24.55
C VAL A 445 -5.26 10.86 25.09
N PHE A 446 -5.61 11.90 24.34
CA PHE A 446 -6.62 12.90 24.74
C PHE A 446 -7.93 12.78 23.97
N ARG A 447 -7.95 12.09 22.83
CA ARG A 447 -9.12 11.95 21.96
C ARG A 447 -10.28 11.27 22.68
N GLN A 448 -10.01 10.17 23.36
CA GLN A 448 -11.01 9.46 24.14
C GLN A 448 -11.15 10.09 25.54
N ARG A 449 -12.34 10.54 25.90
CA ARG A 449 -12.61 11.12 27.22
C ARG A 449 -12.71 10.08 28.30
N ASP A 450 -13.24 8.91 27.98
CA ASP A 450 -13.34 7.77 28.89
C ASP A 450 -11.98 7.08 29.10
N ALA A 451 -11.60 6.83 30.36
CA ALA A 451 -10.32 6.23 30.69
C ALA A 451 -10.22 4.76 30.24
N GLY A 452 -11.33 4.02 30.31
CA GLY A 452 -11.38 2.64 29.84
C GLY A 452 -11.25 2.55 28.32
N GLU A 453 -11.85 3.49 27.60
CA GLU A 453 -11.71 3.58 26.14
C GLU A 453 -10.28 3.93 25.71
N ARG A 454 -9.63 4.84 26.43
CA ARG A 454 -8.20 5.13 26.18
C ARG A 454 -7.34 3.89 26.32
N GLU A 455 -7.62 3.07 27.32
CA GLU A 455 -6.85 1.84 27.53
C GLU A 455 -7.18 0.80 26.45
N ALA A 456 -8.46 0.61 26.12
CA ALA A 456 -8.88 -0.28 25.04
C ALA A 456 -8.28 0.11 23.67
N SER A 457 -8.16 1.40 23.38
CA SER A 457 -7.53 1.88 22.14
C SER A 457 -6.02 1.58 22.07
N LYS A 458 -5.32 1.58 23.22
CA LYS A 458 -3.91 1.18 23.29
C LYS A 458 -3.72 -0.31 23.02
N TRP A 459 -4.63 -1.17 23.54
CA TRP A 459 -4.60 -2.60 23.25
C TRP A 459 -4.78 -2.89 21.75
N LEU A 460 -5.69 -2.15 21.07
CA LEU A 460 -5.84 -2.27 19.60
C LEU A 460 -4.57 -1.88 18.86
N ARG A 461 -3.87 -0.83 19.32
CA ARG A 461 -2.63 -0.36 18.69
C ARG A 461 -1.51 -1.40 18.78
N GLY A 462 -1.38 -2.11 19.89
CA GLY A 462 -0.33 -3.12 20.10
C GLY A 462 -0.46 -4.32 19.17
N GLY A 463 -1.66 -4.62 18.67
CA GLY A 463 -1.90 -5.66 17.66
C GLY A 463 -1.75 -7.11 18.14
N GLU A 464 -1.37 -7.33 19.41
CA GLU A 464 -1.29 -8.67 20.00
C GLU A 464 -2.68 -9.29 20.08
N GLU A 465 -2.83 -10.55 19.67
CA GLU A 465 -4.14 -11.23 19.59
C GLU A 465 -4.94 -11.18 20.89
N ALA A 466 -4.27 -11.35 22.03
CA ALA A 466 -4.90 -11.28 23.36
C ALA A 466 -5.41 -9.86 23.66
N ASP A 467 -4.65 -8.83 23.32
CA ASP A 467 -5.00 -7.43 23.55
C ASP A 467 -6.10 -6.97 22.59
N VAL A 468 -6.07 -7.37 21.33
CA VAL A 468 -7.15 -7.11 20.35
C VAL A 468 -8.45 -7.75 20.83
N SER A 469 -8.41 -8.98 21.33
CA SER A 469 -9.58 -9.67 21.90
C SER A 469 -10.13 -8.93 23.12
N ARG A 470 -9.26 -8.48 24.02
CA ARG A 470 -9.61 -7.71 25.21
C ARG A 470 -10.23 -6.35 24.85
N ALA A 471 -9.69 -5.67 23.85
CA ALA A 471 -10.25 -4.43 23.34
C ALA A 471 -11.65 -4.66 22.75
N ALA A 472 -11.80 -5.68 21.90
CA ALA A 472 -13.09 -6.02 21.31
C ALA A 472 -14.15 -6.32 22.39
N GLU A 473 -13.79 -7.06 23.45
CA GLU A 473 -14.70 -7.29 24.57
C GLU A 473 -15.08 -5.99 25.28
N TRP A 474 -14.14 -5.07 25.46
CA TRP A 474 -14.42 -3.78 26.08
C TRP A 474 -15.43 -2.98 25.24
N TYR A 475 -15.19 -2.84 23.94
CA TYR A 475 -16.08 -2.11 23.02
C TYR A 475 -17.47 -2.76 22.93
N MET A 476 -17.57 -4.10 22.94
CA MET A 476 -18.84 -4.81 22.97
C MET A 476 -19.63 -4.53 24.26
N ARG A 477 -18.97 -4.60 25.43
CA ARG A 477 -19.63 -4.36 26.73
C ARG A 477 -20.16 -2.93 26.88
N HIS A 478 -19.57 -1.97 26.16
CA HIS A 478 -19.96 -0.56 26.20
C HIS A 478 -20.82 -0.16 25.01
N GLU A 479 -21.37 -1.14 24.28
CA GLU A 479 -22.27 -0.92 23.13
C GLU A 479 -21.67 -0.01 22.05
N ARG A 480 -20.32 -0.03 21.88
CA ARG A 480 -19.59 0.77 20.91
C ARG A 480 -19.08 -0.05 19.71
N LEU A 481 -19.39 -1.33 19.69
CA LEU A 481 -19.11 -2.22 18.58
C LEU A 481 -20.43 -2.64 17.94
N HIS A 482 -20.69 -2.11 16.76
CA HIS A 482 -21.83 -2.49 15.95
C HIS A 482 -21.45 -3.67 15.04
N ALA A 483 -22.12 -4.80 15.23
CA ALA A 483 -21.87 -6.01 14.44
C ALA A 483 -23.10 -6.34 13.60
N GLY A 484 -22.86 -6.83 12.38
CA GLY A 484 -23.96 -7.18 11.49
C GLY A 484 -23.49 -7.55 10.10
N SER A 485 -24.41 -7.63 9.15
CA SER A 485 -24.06 -7.67 7.75
C SER A 485 -23.38 -6.34 7.35
N VAL A 486 -22.54 -6.36 6.32
CA VAL A 486 -21.89 -5.14 5.82
C VAL A 486 -22.91 -4.05 5.52
N THR A 487 -24.07 -4.41 4.96
CA THR A 487 -25.16 -3.45 4.67
C THR A 487 -25.71 -2.83 5.96
N ALA A 488 -25.98 -3.63 7.00
CA ALA A 488 -26.47 -3.11 8.28
C ALA A 488 -25.46 -2.19 8.96
N MET A 489 -24.17 -2.55 8.95
CA MET A 489 -23.09 -1.70 9.51
C MET A 489 -22.95 -0.38 8.76
N MET A 490 -23.21 -0.38 7.44
CA MET A 490 -23.19 0.84 6.63
C MET A 490 -24.37 1.74 6.91
N ASP A 491 -25.57 1.17 7.01
CA ASP A 491 -26.77 1.92 7.34
C ASP A 491 -26.61 2.59 8.71
N ASP A 492 -26.05 1.87 9.69
CA ASP A 492 -25.74 2.42 11.01
C ASP A 492 -24.70 3.55 10.96
N ALA A 493 -23.61 3.34 10.20
CA ALA A 493 -22.57 4.35 10.06
C ALA A 493 -23.11 5.63 9.36
N LEU A 494 -23.92 5.46 8.31
CA LEU A 494 -24.54 6.56 7.59
C LEU A 494 -25.58 7.31 8.46
N ALA A 495 -26.36 6.58 9.26
CA ALA A 495 -27.30 7.17 10.21
C ALA A 495 -26.54 7.99 11.28
N GLY A 496 -25.52 7.42 11.89
CA GLY A 496 -24.67 8.11 12.88
C GLY A 496 -24.00 9.37 12.30
N TRP A 497 -23.45 9.29 11.08
CA TRP A 497 -22.88 10.45 10.41
C TRP A 497 -23.91 11.56 10.15
N ARG A 498 -25.12 11.22 9.73
CA ARG A 498 -26.20 12.19 9.53
C ARG A 498 -26.62 12.87 10.84
N GLU A 499 -26.72 12.11 11.93
CA GLU A 499 -27.03 12.64 13.26
C GLU A 499 -25.93 13.59 13.75
N ASP A 500 -24.66 13.20 13.61
CA ASP A 500 -23.52 14.03 14.02
C ASP A 500 -23.42 15.31 13.19
N THR A 501 -23.66 15.23 11.87
CA THR A 501 -23.69 16.39 10.98
C THR A 501 -24.85 17.33 11.34
N ALA A 502 -26.04 16.79 11.61
CA ALA A 502 -27.22 17.59 12.05
C ALA A 502 -26.98 18.24 13.42
N ALA A 503 -26.20 17.60 14.29
CA ALA A 503 -25.80 18.12 15.60
C ALA A 503 -24.65 19.14 15.53
N GLY A 504 -24.13 19.45 14.33
CA GLY A 504 -23.00 20.36 14.12
C GLY A 504 -21.66 19.83 14.63
N LYS A 505 -21.54 18.51 14.81
CA LYS A 505 -20.27 17.87 15.14
C LYS A 505 -19.45 17.74 13.85
N GLN A 506 -18.16 18.10 13.92
CA GLN A 506 -17.22 17.78 12.85
C GLN A 506 -16.91 16.28 12.93
N SER A 507 -17.30 15.54 11.89
CA SER A 507 -17.00 14.12 11.70
C SER A 507 -15.79 13.94 10.81
#